data_91b2f5d396a63fb631fff9d0ca1ec597
#
_entry.id   91b2f5d396a63fb631fff9d0ca1ec597
#
_cell.length_a   1.000
_cell.length_b   1.000
_cell.length_c   1.000
_cell.angle_alpha   90.00
_cell.angle_beta   90.00
_cell.angle_gamma   90.00
#
_symmetry.space_group_name_H-M   'P 1'
#
loop_
_entity.id
_entity.type
_entity.pdbx_description
1 polymer ?
#
loop_
_entity_poly.entity_id
_entity_poly.type
_entity_poly.pdbx_seq_one_letter_code
_entity_poly.pdbx_strand_id
1 'polypeptide(L)'
;MERIILIETSTALCSTALAENGEIVSYRESSAPKAHASLTAVFIQEMLAERDLSLSDCDAICVSKGPGSYTGLRVGVSTAKGLCFGSGKPLLAVGTLDTLVAQASAERLSDSFACLPELSACLPDSSCHPERSEGSPFRFIIPMIDARRMEVYTAVFTASDLNGVSLLSDDSAATPNASTAIPSEAIVIPSEVEGSTHYTQTTETAPMIIDENSFSEYLEQGPCLFIGDGAGKCADVIKHPNARFCQCQPKASSMLEPALAAFRAGDFKDVAYFEPFYLKEFVATVSKKKLW
;
A
#
# COMPACT_ATOMS: atom_id res chain seq x y z
N MET A 1 23.05 -8.79 -9.12
CA MET A 1 22.83 -7.58 -8.30
C MET A 1 21.45 -7.09 -8.69
N GLU A 2 20.49 -7.02 -7.77
CA GLU A 2 19.11 -6.63 -8.08
C GLU A 2 18.95 -5.14 -7.81
N ARG A 3 18.78 -4.31 -8.86
CA ARG A 3 18.53 -2.88 -8.74
C ARG A 3 17.17 -2.51 -9.31
N ILE A 4 16.30 -1.95 -8.48
CA ILE A 4 14.93 -1.60 -8.85
C ILE A 4 14.67 -0.13 -8.52
N ILE A 5 14.16 0.62 -9.50
CA ILE A 5 13.62 1.97 -9.26
C ILE A 5 12.17 1.82 -8.86
N LEU A 6 11.78 2.44 -7.73
CA LEU A 6 10.43 2.41 -7.19
C LEU A 6 9.79 3.80 -7.30
N ILE A 7 8.55 3.87 -7.80
CA ILE A 7 7.83 5.12 -8.08
C ILE A 7 6.45 5.07 -7.44
N GLU A 8 6.21 5.91 -6.42
CA GLU A 8 4.92 6.05 -5.75
C GLU A 8 4.35 7.45 -5.96
N THR A 9 3.18 7.52 -6.62
CA THR A 9 2.52 8.77 -6.98
C THR A 9 0.99 8.70 -6.82
N SER A 10 0.49 7.70 -6.11
CA SER A 10 -0.95 7.42 -5.98
C SER A 10 -1.70 8.38 -5.08
N THR A 11 -1.01 9.12 -4.21
CA THR A 11 -1.60 10.05 -3.23
C THR A 11 -1.04 11.47 -3.37
N ALA A 12 -1.13 12.30 -2.34
CA ALA A 12 -0.55 13.66 -2.36
C ALA A 12 0.99 13.64 -2.27
N LEU A 13 1.57 12.57 -1.74
CA LEU A 13 3.01 12.39 -1.67
C LEU A 13 3.53 11.86 -3.01
N CYS A 14 4.53 12.54 -3.57
CA CYS A 14 5.35 12.04 -4.67
C CYS A 14 6.63 11.48 -4.08
N SER A 15 6.88 10.20 -4.22
CA SER A 15 8.14 9.60 -3.75
C SER A 15 8.75 8.63 -4.75
N THR A 16 10.07 8.53 -4.70
CA THR A 16 10.86 7.60 -5.50
C THR A 16 11.95 6.99 -4.63
N ALA A 17 12.31 5.75 -4.91
CA ALA A 17 13.38 5.07 -4.23
C ALA A 17 14.23 4.26 -5.23
N LEU A 18 15.51 4.07 -4.89
CA LEU A 18 16.40 3.13 -5.53
C LEU A 18 16.69 2.01 -4.55
N ALA A 19 16.38 0.79 -4.94
CA ALA A 19 16.70 -0.41 -4.19
C ALA A 19 17.89 -1.13 -4.80
N GLU A 20 18.78 -1.66 -3.97
CA GLU A 20 19.88 -2.55 -4.34
C GLU A 20 19.90 -3.77 -3.42
N ASN A 21 19.83 -4.98 -4.00
CA ASN A 21 19.96 -6.25 -3.26
C ASN A 21 19.03 -6.36 -2.03
N GLY A 22 17.82 -5.85 -2.13
CA GLY A 22 16.83 -5.91 -1.06
C GLY A 22 16.91 -4.78 -0.02
N GLU A 23 17.70 -3.73 -0.28
CA GLU A 23 17.80 -2.56 0.59
C GLU A 23 17.51 -1.26 -0.16
N ILE A 24 16.88 -0.29 0.50
CA ILE A 24 16.71 1.06 -0.05
C ILE A 24 18.01 1.83 0.13
N VAL A 25 18.67 2.17 -0.96
CA VAL A 25 19.97 2.84 -0.98
C VAL A 25 19.91 4.33 -1.28
N SER A 26 18.80 4.81 -1.85
CA SER A 26 18.51 6.24 -2.03
C SER A 26 16.99 6.46 -2.07
N TYR A 27 16.54 7.60 -1.54
CA TYR A 27 15.12 7.95 -1.42
C TYR A 27 14.90 9.44 -1.57
N ARG A 28 13.80 9.81 -2.27
CA ARG A 28 13.35 11.20 -2.41
C ARG A 28 11.85 11.28 -2.26
N GLU A 29 11.36 12.34 -1.62
CA GLU A 29 9.94 12.60 -1.51
C GLU A 29 9.62 14.09 -1.54
N SER A 30 8.39 14.43 -1.93
CA SER A 30 7.86 15.78 -1.87
C SER A 30 6.33 15.78 -1.85
N SER A 31 5.76 16.59 -0.97
CA SER A 31 4.32 16.91 -0.95
C SER A 31 4.01 18.26 -1.58
N ALA A 32 4.97 18.89 -2.26
CA ALA A 32 4.76 20.18 -2.90
C ALA A 32 3.70 20.09 -4.02
N PRO A 33 2.91 21.15 -4.24
CA PRO A 33 1.94 21.16 -5.32
C PRO A 33 2.59 20.86 -6.68
N LYS A 34 2.00 19.94 -7.45
CA LYS A 34 2.49 19.49 -8.77
C LYS A 34 3.83 18.70 -8.73
N ALA A 35 4.30 18.27 -7.56
CA ALA A 35 5.55 17.51 -7.41
C ALA A 35 5.61 16.29 -8.34
N HIS A 36 4.50 15.55 -8.47
CA HIS A 36 4.44 14.36 -9.33
C HIS A 36 4.94 14.63 -10.75
N ALA A 37 4.45 15.68 -11.41
CA ALA A 37 4.82 15.97 -12.79
C ALA A 37 6.21 16.62 -12.93
N SER A 38 6.65 17.37 -11.94
CA SER A 38 7.89 18.14 -12.01
C SER A 38 9.10 17.44 -11.40
N LEU A 39 8.90 16.56 -10.42
CA LEU A 39 9.99 16.02 -9.61
C LEU A 39 10.22 14.51 -9.80
N THR A 40 9.24 13.71 -10.24
CA THR A 40 9.43 12.26 -10.33
C THR A 40 10.67 11.87 -11.15
N ALA A 41 10.82 12.41 -12.35
CA ALA A 41 11.96 12.12 -13.20
C ALA A 41 13.26 12.75 -12.67
N VAL A 42 13.18 13.94 -12.06
CA VAL A 42 14.32 14.63 -11.44
C VAL A 42 14.85 13.83 -10.26
N PHE A 43 14.00 13.36 -9.38
CA PHE A 43 14.38 12.52 -8.24
C PHE A 43 15.11 11.25 -8.67
N ILE A 44 14.60 10.57 -9.72
CA ILE A 44 15.24 9.38 -10.27
C ILE A 44 16.63 9.73 -10.81
N GLN A 45 16.75 10.82 -11.56
CA GLN A 45 18.03 11.27 -12.10
C GLN A 45 19.04 11.60 -10.97
N GLU A 46 18.61 12.32 -9.94
CA GLU A 46 19.45 12.66 -8.78
C GLU A 46 19.92 11.41 -8.02
N MET A 47 19.01 10.46 -7.73
CA MET A 47 19.35 9.21 -7.04
C MET A 47 20.37 8.37 -7.81
N LEU A 48 20.24 8.28 -9.13
CA LEU A 48 21.19 7.57 -9.97
C LEU A 48 22.55 8.28 -10.01
N ALA A 49 22.55 9.61 -10.19
CA ALA A 49 23.76 10.42 -10.24
C ALA A 49 24.56 10.37 -8.92
N GLU A 50 23.92 10.36 -7.76
CA GLU A 50 24.56 10.24 -6.45
C GLU A 50 25.37 8.93 -6.29
N ARG A 51 25.02 7.93 -7.06
CA ARG A 51 25.66 6.60 -7.00
C ARG A 51 26.50 6.29 -8.23
N ASP A 52 26.74 7.28 -9.08
CA ASP A 52 27.43 7.10 -10.37
C ASP A 52 26.81 6.01 -11.24
N LEU A 53 25.46 5.88 -11.18
CA LEU A 53 24.68 4.93 -11.95
C LEU A 53 23.93 5.60 -13.11
N SER A 54 23.64 4.82 -14.11
CA SER A 54 22.75 5.15 -15.21
C SER A 54 21.50 4.25 -15.18
N LEU A 55 20.48 4.58 -15.93
CA LEU A 55 19.27 3.78 -16.03
C LEU A 55 19.53 2.36 -16.57
N SER A 56 20.58 2.18 -17.39
CA SER A 56 21.01 0.88 -17.91
C SER A 56 21.54 -0.07 -16.82
N ASP A 57 21.99 0.47 -15.69
CA ASP A 57 22.51 -0.31 -14.55
C ASP A 57 21.40 -0.84 -13.65
N CYS A 58 20.14 -0.41 -13.86
CA CYS A 58 18.97 -0.93 -13.17
C CYS A 58 18.44 -2.18 -13.86
N ASP A 59 17.78 -3.07 -13.11
CA ASP A 59 17.22 -4.33 -13.61
C ASP A 59 15.73 -4.22 -13.91
N ALA A 60 14.99 -3.35 -13.18
CA ALA A 60 13.57 -3.13 -13.38
C ALA A 60 13.13 -1.73 -12.89
N ILE A 61 11.94 -1.32 -13.34
CA ILE A 61 11.26 -0.12 -12.87
C ILE A 61 9.90 -0.54 -12.34
N CYS A 62 9.62 -0.22 -11.07
CA CYS A 62 8.38 -0.53 -10.40
C CYS A 62 7.56 0.73 -10.17
N VAL A 63 6.25 0.66 -10.42
CA VAL A 63 5.33 1.77 -10.21
C VAL A 63 4.11 1.33 -9.41
N SER A 64 3.57 2.22 -8.58
CA SER A 64 2.28 2.03 -7.96
C SER A 64 1.18 2.01 -9.01
N LYS A 65 0.40 0.89 -9.04
CA LYS A 65 -0.70 0.73 -10.00
C LYS A 65 -2.03 1.33 -9.51
N GLY A 66 -2.10 1.76 -8.25
CA GLY A 66 -3.34 2.22 -7.61
C GLY A 66 -3.95 1.18 -6.66
N PRO A 67 -5.12 1.48 -6.07
CA PRO A 67 -5.96 2.65 -6.31
C PRO A 67 -5.39 3.97 -5.77
N GLY A 68 -5.89 5.11 -6.25
CA GLY A 68 -5.45 6.42 -5.79
C GLY A 68 -5.83 7.58 -6.70
N SER A 69 -5.06 8.66 -6.62
CA SER A 69 -5.24 9.87 -7.43
C SER A 69 -5.10 9.57 -8.92
N TYR A 70 -6.16 9.82 -9.69
CA TYR A 70 -6.17 9.62 -11.15
C TYR A 70 -5.00 10.32 -11.85
N THR A 71 -4.76 11.59 -11.51
CA THR A 71 -3.67 12.37 -12.11
C THR A 71 -2.30 11.86 -11.66
N GLY A 72 -2.15 11.55 -10.37
CA GLY A 72 -0.90 11.02 -9.83
C GLY A 72 -0.51 9.68 -10.46
N LEU A 73 -1.42 8.74 -10.51
CA LEU A 73 -1.22 7.43 -11.14
C LEU A 73 -0.83 7.55 -12.62
N ARG A 74 -1.47 8.46 -13.38
CA ARG A 74 -1.11 8.68 -14.79
C ARG A 74 0.30 9.21 -14.95
N VAL A 75 0.72 10.14 -14.10
CA VAL A 75 2.08 10.68 -14.13
C VAL A 75 3.09 9.58 -13.81
N GLY A 76 2.90 8.84 -12.71
CA GLY A 76 3.80 7.75 -12.33
C GLY A 76 3.93 6.69 -13.41
N VAL A 77 2.80 6.15 -13.87
CA VAL A 77 2.78 5.10 -14.91
C VAL A 77 3.36 5.61 -16.23
N SER A 78 3.06 6.84 -16.67
CA SER A 78 3.65 7.39 -17.90
C SER A 78 5.16 7.55 -17.77
N THR A 79 5.65 8.00 -16.60
CA THR A 79 7.09 8.11 -16.34
C THR A 79 7.74 6.73 -16.36
N ALA A 80 7.19 5.75 -15.63
CA ALA A 80 7.72 4.38 -15.59
C ALA A 80 7.76 3.74 -16.99
N LYS A 81 6.68 3.86 -17.76
CA LYS A 81 6.61 3.37 -19.16
C LYS A 81 7.65 4.04 -20.05
N GLY A 82 7.84 5.35 -19.92
CA GLY A 82 8.87 6.08 -20.69
C GLY A 82 10.29 5.61 -20.35
N LEU A 83 10.58 5.39 -19.06
CA LEU A 83 11.86 4.86 -18.61
C LEU A 83 12.09 3.43 -19.10
N CYS A 84 11.10 2.54 -18.97
CA CYS A 84 11.16 1.17 -19.46
C CYS A 84 11.38 1.12 -20.96
N PHE A 85 10.63 1.90 -21.74
CA PHE A 85 10.74 1.96 -23.19
C PHE A 85 12.12 2.46 -23.63
N GLY A 86 12.64 3.51 -22.98
CA GLY A 86 13.95 4.09 -23.32
C GLY A 86 15.15 3.22 -22.94
N SER A 87 15.03 2.42 -21.87
CA SER A 87 16.11 1.58 -21.35
C SER A 87 16.01 0.10 -21.75
N GLY A 88 14.86 -0.34 -22.26
CA GLY A 88 14.58 -1.76 -22.49
C GLY A 88 14.40 -2.58 -21.22
N LYS A 89 14.19 -1.92 -20.06
CA LYS A 89 14.03 -2.61 -18.76
C LYS A 89 12.56 -2.99 -18.53
N PRO A 90 12.30 -4.09 -17.80
CA PRO A 90 10.94 -4.54 -17.50
C PRO A 90 10.20 -3.58 -16.56
N LEU A 91 8.88 -3.53 -16.71
CA LEU A 91 7.97 -2.79 -15.87
C LEU A 91 7.36 -3.73 -14.83
N LEU A 92 7.44 -3.33 -13.55
CA LEU A 92 6.75 -3.94 -12.43
C LEU A 92 5.62 -3.02 -11.94
N ALA A 93 4.60 -3.60 -11.33
CA ALA A 93 3.48 -2.83 -10.79
C ALA A 93 3.02 -3.40 -9.45
N VAL A 94 2.98 -2.54 -8.43
CA VAL A 94 2.57 -2.87 -7.06
C VAL A 94 1.29 -2.11 -6.70
N GLY A 95 0.38 -2.75 -5.97
CA GLY A 95 -0.83 -2.09 -5.47
C GLY A 95 -0.53 -1.08 -4.38
N THR A 96 -1.25 0.05 -4.38
CA THR A 96 -1.10 1.06 -3.33
C THR A 96 -1.48 0.51 -1.95
N LEU A 97 -2.48 -0.37 -1.90
CA LEU A 97 -2.89 -1.02 -0.65
C LEU A 97 -1.81 -1.99 -0.16
N ASP A 98 -1.17 -2.75 -1.07
CA ASP A 98 -0.06 -3.65 -0.75
C ASP A 98 1.14 -2.86 -0.19
N THR A 99 1.42 -1.68 -0.76
CA THR A 99 2.46 -0.76 -0.28
C THR A 99 2.18 -0.31 1.16
N LEU A 100 0.93 0.02 1.50
CA LEU A 100 0.55 0.41 2.86
C LEU A 100 0.66 -0.75 3.86
N VAL A 101 0.30 -1.96 3.44
CA VAL A 101 0.45 -3.17 4.27
C VAL A 101 1.92 -3.47 4.52
N ALA A 102 2.78 -3.40 3.50
CA ALA A 102 4.22 -3.55 3.64
C ALA A 102 4.81 -2.46 4.56
N GLN A 103 4.32 -1.22 4.46
CA GLN A 103 4.72 -0.12 5.35
C GLN A 103 4.36 -0.41 6.81
N ALA A 104 3.16 -0.91 7.08
CA ALA A 104 2.72 -1.30 8.42
C ALA A 104 3.60 -2.40 9.02
N SER A 105 4.02 -3.35 8.21
CA SER A 105 4.87 -4.47 8.63
C SER A 105 6.32 -4.03 8.90
N ALA A 106 6.88 -3.15 8.06
CA ALA A 106 8.27 -2.69 8.15
C ALA A 106 8.50 -1.70 9.31
N GLU A 107 7.58 -0.77 9.53
CA GLU A 107 7.73 0.29 10.54
C GLU A 107 7.52 -0.24 11.97
N ARG A 108 7.29 -1.55 12.18
CA ARG A 108 6.96 -2.14 13.50
C ARG A 108 6.08 -1.19 14.33
N LEU A 109 4.92 -0.86 13.79
CA LEU A 109 4.01 0.12 14.38
C LEU A 109 3.55 -0.24 15.82
N SER A 110 4.07 -1.33 16.39
CA SER A 110 3.90 -1.72 17.79
C SER A 110 4.54 -0.74 18.80
N ASP A 111 5.63 -0.04 18.43
CA ASP A 111 6.39 0.78 19.38
C ASP A 111 6.13 2.30 19.25
N SER A 112 5.42 2.76 18.24
CA SER A 112 5.21 4.19 17.93
C SER A 112 3.75 4.62 17.87
N PHE A 113 2.85 4.09 18.70
CA PHE A 113 1.48 4.60 18.84
C PHE A 113 1.38 6.02 19.43
N ALA A 114 2.44 6.81 19.37
CA ALA A 114 2.44 8.24 19.74
C ALA A 114 1.91 9.16 18.62
N CYS A 115 1.28 8.62 17.56
CA CYS A 115 0.90 9.41 16.39
C CYS A 115 -0.39 10.23 16.50
N LEU A 116 -1.15 10.12 17.60
CA LEU A 116 -2.24 11.06 17.91
C LEU A 116 -2.17 11.42 19.40
N PRO A 117 -1.83 12.68 19.75
CA PRO A 117 -1.64 13.10 21.16
C PRO A 117 -2.91 13.09 21.99
N GLU A 118 -4.09 12.86 21.42
CA GLU A 118 -5.37 12.93 22.14
C GLU A 118 -5.92 11.58 22.62
N LEU A 119 -5.31 10.44 22.31
CA LEU A 119 -5.77 9.12 22.78
C LEU A 119 -5.00 8.55 23.98
N SER A 120 -4.09 9.32 24.55
CA SER A 120 -3.31 8.90 25.74
C SER A 120 -4.12 8.90 27.06
N ALA A 121 -5.40 9.26 27.06
CA ALA A 121 -6.17 9.51 28.28
C ALA A 121 -7.02 8.32 28.79
N CYS A 122 -6.97 7.14 28.20
CA CYS A 122 -7.85 6.02 28.57
C CYS A 122 -7.13 4.69 28.84
N LEU A 123 -6.04 4.69 29.61
CA LEU A 123 -5.56 3.46 30.24
C LEU A 123 -5.43 3.65 31.73
N PRO A 124 -6.26 2.98 32.54
CA PRO A 124 -5.98 2.85 33.99
C PRO A 124 -4.83 1.86 34.14
N ASP A 125 -3.89 2.31 35.00
CA ASP A 125 -2.81 1.63 35.66
C ASP A 125 -2.99 0.10 35.76
N SER A 126 -2.20 -0.67 35.03
CA SER A 126 -1.84 -2.03 35.44
C SER A 126 -0.59 -2.49 34.70
N SER A 127 0.42 -2.75 35.52
CA SER A 127 1.68 -3.43 35.24
C SER A 127 1.46 -4.79 34.58
N CYS A 128 1.35 -4.81 33.26
CA CYS A 128 1.52 -5.99 32.43
C CYS A 128 2.54 -5.65 31.36
N HIS A 129 3.78 -6.05 31.58
CA HIS A 129 4.71 -6.27 30.49
C HIS A 129 4.23 -7.52 29.75
N PRO A 130 3.65 -7.41 28.55
CA PRO A 130 3.45 -8.61 27.74
C PRO A 130 4.85 -9.06 27.30
N GLU A 131 5.14 -10.33 27.56
CA GLU A 131 6.28 -11.00 26.95
C GLU A 131 6.26 -10.71 25.45
N ARG A 132 7.40 -10.29 24.89
CA ARG A 132 7.57 -9.96 23.47
C ARG A 132 7.14 -11.15 22.63
N SER A 133 5.92 -11.13 22.11
CA SER A 133 5.57 -11.98 20.99
C SER A 133 6.20 -11.39 19.73
N GLU A 134 7.05 -12.16 19.06
CA GLU A 134 7.75 -11.80 17.83
C GLU A 134 6.78 -11.76 16.64
N GLY A 135 5.86 -10.79 16.60
CA GLY A 135 4.86 -10.65 15.54
C GLY A 135 4.10 -9.33 15.63
N SER A 136 3.41 -8.94 14.57
CA SER A 136 2.53 -7.78 14.58
C SER A 136 1.35 -8.04 15.56
N PRO A 137 0.98 -7.06 16.40
CA PRO A 137 -0.13 -7.20 17.34
C PRO A 137 -1.50 -7.17 16.64
N PHE A 138 -1.55 -6.92 15.33
CA PHE A 138 -2.78 -6.77 14.57
C PHE A 138 -3.14 -8.06 13.84
N ARG A 139 -4.40 -8.49 14.04
CA ARG A 139 -4.98 -9.59 13.28
C ARG A 139 -5.33 -9.17 11.86
N PHE A 140 -5.75 -7.92 11.69
CA PHE A 140 -6.14 -7.36 10.40
C PHE A 140 -5.42 -6.04 10.14
N ILE A 141 -4.94 -5.84 8.91
CA ILE A 141 -4.53 -4.54 8.38
C ILE A 141 -5.55 -4.13 7.33
N ILE A 142 -6.08 -2.92 7.45
CA ILE A 142 -7.10 -2.35 6.58
C ILE A 142 -6.56 -1.05 5.99
N PRO A 143 -5.85 -1.13 4.86
CA PRO A 143 -5.33 0.06 4.18
C PRO A 143 -6.48 0.91 3.62
N MET A 144 -6.37 2.23 3.74
CA MET A 144 -7.38 3.19 3.37
C MET A 144 -6.79 4.33 2.55
N ILE A 145 -7.13 4.38 1.26
CA ILE A 145 -6.79 5.51 0.38
C ILE A 145 -8.00 6.43 0.27
N ASP A 146 -7.79 7.73 0.45
CA ASP A 146 -8.87 8.73 0.40
C ASP A 146 -9.51 8.81 -1.00
N ALA A 147 -10.80 8.47 -1.07
CA ALA A 147 -11.63 8.55 -2.29
C ALA A 147 -12.57 9.76 -2.28
N ARG A 148 -12.29 10.75 -1.43
CA ARG A 148 -13.06 11.96 -1.14
C ARG A 148 -14.36 11.69 -0.35
N ARG A 149 -14.89 12.72 0.33
CA ARG A 149 -16.03 12.62 1.26
C ARG A 149 -15.75 11.52 2.30
N MET A 150 -16.76 10.75 2.72
CA MET A 150 -16.61 9.60 3.63
C MET A 150 -16.35 8.28 2.90
N GLU A 151 -15.78 8.32 1.70
CA GLU A 151 -15.45 7.14 0.91
C GLU A 151 -13.95 6.91 0.87
N VAL A 152 -13.54 5.66 0.98
CA VAL A 152 -12.15 5.20 0.86
C VAL A 152 -12.04 4.07 -0.15
N TYR A 153 -10.88 3.90 -0.77
CA TYR A 153 -10.51 2.65 -1.43
C TYR A 153 -9.82 1.78 -0.39
N THR A 154 -10.31 0.56 -0.22
CA THR A 154 -9.86 -0.33 0.85
C THR A 154 -9.97 -1.79 0.46
N ALA A 155 -9.29 -2.63 1.21
CA ALA A 155 -9.41 -4.09 1.27
C ALA A 155 -9.01 -4.54 2.67
N VAL A 156 -9.36 -5.76 3.05
CA VAL A 156 -8.94 -6.35 4.32
C VAL A 156 -7.79 -7.33 4.08
N PHE A 157 -6.75 -7.20 4.88
CA PHE A 157 -5.61 -8.11 4.90
C PHE A 157 -5.55 -8.80 6.26
N THR A 158 -5.44 -10.11 6.24
CA THR A 158 -5.42 -10.95 7.44
C THR A 158 -4.01 -11.47 7.69
N ALA A 159 -3.56 -11.42 8.94
CA ALA A 159 -2.31 -12.04 9.36
C ALA A 159 -2.37 -13.55 9.14
N SER A 160 -1.37 -14.11 8.46
CA SER A 160 -1.17 -15.53 8.36
C SER A 160 -0.09 -15.95 9.36
N ASP A 161 -0.43 -16.87 10.27
CA ASP A 161 0.56 -17.48 11.15
C ASP A 161 1.49 -18.35 10.33
N LEU A 162 2.81 -18.14 10.43
CA LEU A 162 3.84 -18.93 9.75
C LEU A 162 3.84 -20.42 10.16
N ASN A 163 3.03 -20.82 11.14
CA ASN A 163 2.89 -22.20 11.61
C ASN A 163 1.81 -23.02 10.89
N GLY A 164 1.24 -22.52 9.77
CA GLY A 164 0.41 -23.34 8.86
C GLY A 164 -0.92 -23.82 9.43
N VAL A 165 -1.42 -23.24 10.52
CA VAL A 165 -2.74 -23.58 11.07
C VAL A 165 -3.71 -22.43 10.73
N SER A 166 -4.53 -22.67 9.71
CA SER A 166 -5.70 -21.83 9.44
C SER A 166 -6.63 -21.86 10.67
N LEU A 167 -6.80 -20.72 11.33
CA LEU A 167 -7.75 -20.57 12.45
C LEU A 167 -9.20 -20.41 11.98
N LEU A 168 -9.50 -20.84 10.77
CA LEU A 168 -10.89 -20.98 10.32
C LEU A 168 -11.35 -22.39 10.69
N SER A 169 -11.96 -22.55 11.88
CA SER A 169 -12.79 -23.70 12.18
C SER A 169 -14.04 -23.63 11.31
N ASP A 170 -14.08 -24.46 10.26
CA ASP A 170 -15.27 -24.76 9.49
C ASP A 170 -16.33 -25.35 10.43
N ASP A 171 -17.43 -24.62 10.59
CA ASP A 171 -18.73 -25.22 10.89
C ASP A 171 -19.83 -24.34 10.27
N SER A 172 -20.08 -24.54 9.00
CA SER A 172 -21.43 -24.59 8.41
C SER A 172 -21.39 -24.89 6.91
N ALA A 173 -21.85 -26.08 6.58
CA ALA A 173 -22.09 -26.49 5.21
C ALA A 173 -23.21 -25.66 4.57
N ALA A 174 -22.92 -24.96 3.48
CA ALA A 174 -23.91 -24.50 2.51
C ALA A 174 -23.32 -24.60 1.10
N THR A 175 -24.04 -25.30 0.25
CA THR A 175 -23.75 -25.72 -1.11
C THR A 175 -23.43 -24.58 -2.09
N PRO A 176 -22.59 -24.80 -3.10
CA PRO A 176 -22.14 -23.78 -4.04
C PRO A 176 -23.15 -23.59 -5.19
N ASN A 177 -23.45 -22.32 -5.50
CA ASN A 177 -23.99 -21.97 -6.80
C ASN A 177 -22.89 -21.34 -7.65
N ALA A 178 -22.65 -21.95 -8.78
CA ALA A 178 -21.61 -21.60 -9.72
C ALA A 178 -21.86 -20.27 -10.43
N SER A 179 -20.92 -19.35 -10.32
CA SER A 179 -20.67 -18.31 -11.32
C SER A 179 -19.17 -18.03 -11.35
N THR A 180 -18.62 -18.20 -12.54
CA THR A 180 -17.19 -18.21 -12.89
C THR A 180 -16.58 -16.84 -12.65
N ALA A 181 -15.86 -16.66 -11.53
CA ALA A 181 -14.89 -15.59 -11.33
C ALA A 181 -13.50 -16.21 -11.28
N ILE A 182 -12.59 -15.73 -12.12
CA ILE A 182 -11.18 -16.12 -12.14
C ILE A 182 -10.57 -15.71 -10.79
N PRO A 183 -9.95 -16.61 -10.01
CA PRO A 183 -9.31 -16.21 -8.77
C PRO A 183 -8.11 -15.32 -9.10
N SER A 184 -8.10 -14.12 -8.54
CA SER A 184 -6.91 -13.28 -8.42
C SER A 184 -5.88 -14.11 -7.64
N GLU A 185 -4.81 -14.55 -8.30
CA GLU A 185 -3.71 -15.26 -7.65
C GLU A 185 -3.19 -14.41 -6.48
N ALA A 186 -3.33 -14.93 -5.27
CA ALA A 186 -2.80 -14.30 -4.07
C ALA A 186 -1.27 -14.21 -4.23
N ILE A 187 -0.74 -13.00 -4.33
CA ILE A 187 0.70 -12.78 -4.28
C ILE A 187 1.12 -13.08 -2.84
N VAL A 188 1.68 -14.26 -2.63
CA VAL A 188 2.34 -14.61 -1.39
C VAL A 188 3.70 -13.90 -1.41
N ILE A 189 3.87 -12.91 -0.56
CA ILE A 189 5.13 -12.19 -0.38
C ILE A 189 5.98 -13.03 0.60
N PRO A 190 7.04 -13.73 0.17
CA PRO A 190 7.93 -14.42 1.09
C PRO A 190 8.89 -13.37 1.68
N SER A 191 8.83 -13.11 2.97
CA SER A 191 9.91 -12.41 3.68
C SER A 191 10.79 -13.46 4.36
N GLU A 192 12.09 -13.44 4.07
CA GLU A 192 13.08 -14.30 4.72
C GLU A 192 13.53 -13.76 6.09
N VAL A 193 12.83 -12.79 6.65
CA VAL A 193 13.12 -12.28 8.00
C VAL A 193 12.35 -13.14 9.00
N GLU A 194 13.04 -13.96 9.76
CA GLU A 194 12.46 -14.72 10.89
C GLU A 194 11.72 -13.77 11.83
N GLY A 195 10.41 -14.02 12.06
CA GLY A 195 9.55 -13.22 12.94
C GLY A 195 8.71 -12.15 12.25
N SER A 196 8.67 -12.05 10.90
CA SER A 196 7.75 -11.13 10.22
C SER A 196 6.38 -11.78 10.02
N THR A 197 5.33 -11.07 10.44
CA THR A 197 3.94 -11.48 10.17
C THR A 197 3.61 -11.20 8.71
N HIS A 198 3.19 -12.22 7.98
CA HIS A 198 2.67 -12.07 6.62
C HIS A 198 1.19 -11.71 6.64
N TYR A 199 0.79 -10.82 5.73
CA TYR A 199 -0.60 -10.45 5.55
C TYR A 199 -1.06 -10.82 4.15
N THR A 200 -2.20 -11.53 4.08
CA THR A 200 -2.82 -11.93 2.82
C THR A 200 -4.11 -11.15 2.62
N GLN A 201 -4.33 -10.63 1.42
CA GLN A 201 -5.57 -9.94 1.07
C GLN A 201 -6.73 -10.95 1.08
N THR A 202 -7.78 -10.66 1.86
CA THR A 202 -8.94 -11.53 2.02
C THR A 202 -10.22 -10.98 1.39
N THR A 203 -10.25 -9.68 1.08
CA THR A 203 -11.38 -9.07 0.36
C THR A 203 -10.89 -8.38 -0.91
N GLU A 204 -11.79 -8.23 -1.89
CA GLU A 204 -11.47 -7.47 -3.10
C GLU A 204 -11.26 -5.98 -2.78
N THR A 205 -10.35 -5.34 -3.53
CA THR A 205 -10.14 -3.89 -3.45
C THR A 205 -11.35 -3.16 -4.03
N ALA A 206 -12.05 -2.38 -3.21
CA ALA A 206 -13.28 -1.70 -3.60
C ALA A 206 -13.38 -0.29 -2.98
N PRO A 207 -14.18 0.62 -3.60
CA PRO A 207 -14.60 1.85 -2.94
C PRO A 207 -15.64 1.52 -1.87
N MET A 208 -15.47 2.07 -0.67
CA MET A 208 -16.37 1.85 0.46
C MET A 208 -16.73 3.18 1.14
N ILE A 209 -18.03 3.41 1.35
CA ILE A 209 -18.50 4.52 2.19
C ILE A 209 -18.43 4.05 3.65
N ILE A 210 -17.78 4.84 4.48
CA ILE A 210 -17.52 4.50 5.88
C ILE A 210 -18.61 5.05 6.78
N ASP A 211 -19.16 4.17 7.62
CA ASP A 211 -20.09 4.46 8.69
C ASP A 211 -19.65 3.83 10.03
N GLU A 212 -20.44 3.99 11.07
CA GLU A 212 -20.13 3.50 12.42
C GLU A 212 -20.09 1.96 12.54
N ASN A 213 -20.73 1.23 11.62
CA ASN A 213 -20.79 -0.24 11.60
C ASN A 213 -19.78 -0.84 10.62
N SER A 214 -19.05 0.00 9.89
CA SER A 214 -18.05 -0.46 8.92
C SER A 214 -16.98 -1.30 9.61
N PHE A 215 -16.69 -2.47 9.05
CA PHE A 215 -15.72 -3.46 9.55
C PHE A 215 -16.03 -4.07 10.93
N SER A 216 -17.27 -3.99 11.44
CA SER A 216 -17.65 -4.56 12.73
C SER A 216 -17.31 -6.05 12.83
N GLU A 217 -17.53 -6.82 11.77
CA GLU A 217 -17.21 -8.26 11.72
C GLU A 217 -15.72 -8.56 11.99
N TYR A 218 -14.80 -7.70 11.53
CA TYR A 218 -13.37 -7.85 11.76
C TYR A 218 -12.96 -7.33 13.14
N LEU A 219 -13.57 -6.21 13.56
CA LEU A 219 -13.31 -5.59 14.86
C LEU A 219 -13.74 -6.48 16.03
N GLU A 220 -14.80 -7.27 15.87
CA GLU A 220 -15.23 -8.26 16.86
C GLU A 220 -14.25 -9.46 16.94
N GLN A 221 -13.55 -9.79 15.86
CA GLN A 221 -12.62 -10.91 15.81
C GLN A 221 -11.24 -10.58 16.39
N GLY A 222 -10.83 -9.29 16.45
CA GLY A 222 -9.53 -8.92 17.00
C GLY A 222 -9.04 -7.51 16.63
N PRO A 223 -7.80 -7.18 17.01
CA PRO A 223 -7.21 -5.88 16.73
C PRO A 223 -7.05 -5.61 15.23
N CYS A 224 -7.56 -4.47 14.77
CA CYS A 224 -7.49 -3.98 13.39
C CYS A 224 -6.64 -2.71 13.32
N LEU A 225 -5.72 -2.65 12.37
CA LEU A 225 -4.98 -1.45 12.02
C LEU A 225 -5.54 -0.83 10.75
N PHE A 226 -6.11 0.36 10.85
CA PHE A 226 -6.53 1.19 9.72
C PHE A 226 -5.39 2.12 9.36
N ILE A 227 -4.82 1.99 8.16
CA ILE A 227 -3.60 2.70 7.75
C ILE A 227 -3.76 3.38 6.39
N GLY A 228 -3.26 4.60 6.25
CA GLY A 228 -3.26 5.33 5.00
C GLY A 228 -3.78 6.76 5.13
N ASP A 229 -3.87 7.47 4.00
CA ASP A 229 -4.32 8.86 3.98
C ASP A 229 -5.84 9.03 4.20
N GLY A 230 -6.61 7.95 4.06
CA GLY A 230 -8.03 7.89 4.42
C GLY A 230 -8.30 7.53 5.88
N ALA A 231 -7.30 7.06 6.64
CA ALA A 231 -7.52 6.54 7.99
C ALA A 231 -7.99 7.59 9.00
N GLY A 232 -7.44 8.81 8.93
CA GLY A 232 -7.78 9.88 9.88
C GLY A 232 -9.25 10.25 9.89
N LYS A 233 -9.89 10.40 8.73
CA LYS A 233 -11.33 10.72 8.65
C LYS A 233 -12.20 9.58 9.14
N CYS A 234 -11.74 8.33 9.06
CA CYS A 234 -12.47 7.16 9.52
C CYS A 234 -12.39 7.01 11.05
N ALA A 235 -11.34 7.52 11.69
CA ALA A 235 -11.18 7.51 13.14
C ALA A 235 -12.28 8.29 13.88
N ASP A 236 -12.90 9.28 13.24
CA ASP A 236 -14.00 10.05 13.81
C ASP A 236 -15.32 9.26 13.82
N VAL A 237 -15.46 8.28 12.96
CA VAL A 237 -16.70 7.51 12.73
C VAL A 237 -16.64 6.13 13.38
N ILE A 238 -15.58 5.38 13.15
CA ILE A 238 -15.41 4.03 13.69
C ILE A 238 -14.87 4.13 15.12
N LYS A 239 -15.72 3.86 16.12
CA LYS A 239 -15.38 3.92 17.55
C LYS A 239 -15.45 2.51 18.14
N HIS A 240 -14.33 1.80 18.12
CA HIS A 240 -14.25 0.44 18.65
C HIS A 240 -12.92 0.21 19.40
N PRO A 241 -12.90 -0.52 20.54
CA PRO A 241 -11.68 -0.74 21.33
C PRO A 241 -10.57 -1.47 20.56
N ASN A 242 -10.91 -2.28 19.55
CA ASN A 242 -9.96 -2.98 18.71
C ASN A 242 -9.51 -2.18 17.46
N ALA A 243 -10.05 -0.98 17.23
CA ALA A 243 -9.64 -0.13 16.12
C ALA A 243 -8.39 0.69 16.48
N ARG A 244 -7.40 0.68 15.62
CA ARG A 244 -6.23 1.56 15.68
C ARG A 244 -6.06 2.24 14.33
N PHE A 245 -5.71 3.53 14.35
CA PHE A 245 -5.62 4.35 13.14
C PHE A 245 -4.22 4.92 13.00
N CYS A 246 -3.64 4.76 11.81
CA CYS A 246 -2.37 5.34 11.42
C CYS A 246 -2.56 6.19 10.16
N GLN A 247 -2.53 7.52 10.34
CA GLN A 247 -2.60 8.47 9.23
C GLN A 247 -1.23 8.60 8.58
N CYS A 248 -1.05 8.05 7.39
CA CYS A 248 0.20 8.13 6.65
C CYS A 248 -0.06 8.16 5.14
N GLN A 249 1.01 8.39 4.38
CA GLN A 249 1.01 8.29 2.92
C GLN A 249 1.79 7.05 2.50
N PRO A 250 1.39 6.33 1.44
CA PRO A 250 2.20 5.27 0.86
C PRO A 250 3.52 5.86 0.34
N LYS A 251 4.63 5.16 0.61
CA LYS A 251 5.98 5.58 0.24
C LYS A 251 6.63 4.62 -0.74
N ALA A 252 7.43 5.15 -1.66
CA ALA A 252 8.19 4.32 -2.60
C ALA A 252 9.12 3.32 -1.89
N SER A 253 9.69 3.69 -0.74
CA SER A 253 10.52 2.77 0.08
C SER A 253 9.75 1.53 0.54
N SER A 254 8.47 1.65 0.81
CA SER A 254 7.62 0.55 1.28
C SER A 254 7.11 -0.35 0.14
N MET A 255 7.40 0.01 -1.12
CA MET A 255 7.15 -0.86 -2.28
C MET A 255 8.21 -1.96 -2.42
N LEU A 256 9.31 -1.92 -1.64
CA LEU A 256 10.48 -2.78 -1.82
C LEU A 256 10.11 -4.28 -1.82
N GLU A 257 9.50 -4.77 -0.74
CA GLU A 257 9.15 -6.18 -0.60
C GLU A 257 8.19 -6.68 -1.71
N PRO A 258 7.05 -6.01 -1.97
CA PRO A 258 6.17 -6.45 -3.05
C PRO A 258 6.79 -6.30 -4.45
N ALA A 259 7.70 -5.34 -4.66
CA ALA A 259 8.41 -5.19 -5.93
C ALA A 259 9.44 -6.30 -6.15
N LEU A 260 10.19 -6.70 -5.11
CA LEU A 260 11.12 -7.82 -5.17
C LEU A 260 10.40 -9.14 -5.41
N ALA A 261 9.27 -9.36 -4.72
CA ALA A 261 8.44 -10.54 -4.94
C ALA A 261 7.97 -10.63 -6.41
N ALA A 262 7.45 -9.53 -6.96
CA ALA A 262 7.04 -9.46 -8.37
C ALA A 262 8.21 -9.66 -9.34
N PHE A 263 9.39 -9.07 -9.05
CA PHE A 263 10.59 -9.22 -9.87
C PHE A 263 11.08 -10.67 -9.91
N ARG A 264 11.19 -11.32 -8.74
CA ARG A 264 11.63 -12.72 -8.61
C ARG A 264 10.63 -13.71 -9.21
N ALA A 265 9.33 -13.39 -9.15
CA ALA A 265 8.28 -14.16 -9.82
C ALA A 265 8.23 -13.95 -11.34
N GLY A 266 8.96 -12.95 -11.88
CA GLY A 266 8.90 -12.60 -13.31
C GLY A 266 7.57 -11.95 -13.72
N ASP A 267 6.83 -11.35 -12.78
CA ASP A 267 5.55 -10.69 -13.02
C ASP A 267 5.75 -9.31 -13.68
N PHE A 268 6.24 -9.35 -14.91
CA PHE A 268 6.50 -8.16 -15.72
C PHE A 268 5.24 -7.73 -16.46
N LYS A 269 4.99 -6.42 -16.46
CA LYS A 269 3.83 -5.83 -17.15
C LYS A 269 4.22 -5.40 -18.56
N ASP A 270 3.28 -5.56 -19.50
CA ASP A 270 3.45 -5.07 -20.86
C ASP A 270 3.52 -3.53 -20.87
N VAL A 271 4.68 -2.99 -21.27
CA VAL A 271 4.92 -1.53 -21.27
C VAL A 271 3.95 -0.79 -22.18
N ALA A 272 3.50 -1.40 -23.29
CA ALA A 272 2.59 -0.75 -24.24
C ALA A 272 1.14 -0.68 -23.68
N TYR A 273 0.66 -1.76 -23.08
CA TYR A 273 -0.75 -1.93 -22.73
C TYR A 273 -1.04 -1.75 -21.25
N PHE A 274 -0.03 -1.69 -20.37
CA PHE A 274 -0.27 -1.50 -18.94
C PHE A 274 -1.00 -0.19 -18.65
N GLU A 275 -2.06 -0.28 -17.85
CA GLU A 275 -2.85 0.85 -17.36
C GLU A 275 -2.97 0.81 -15.83
N PRO A 276 -3.07 1.98 -15.17
CA PRO A 276 -3.35 2.03 -13.74
C PRO A 276 -4.71 1.42 -13.40
N PHE A 277 -4.83 0.90 -12.19
CA PHE A 277 -6.08 0.37 -11.67
C PHE A 277 -7.01 1.52 -11.23
N TYR A 278 -7.94 1.88 -12.10
CA TYR A 278 -8.94 2.91 -11.82
C TYR A 278 -10.22 2.29 -11.26
N LEU A 279 -10.49 2.48 -9.97
CA LEU A 279 -11.75 2.03 -9.34
C LEU A 279 -12.94 2.93 -9.66
N LYS A 280 -12.71 4.15 -10.11
CA LYS A 280 -13.75 5.08 -10.54
C LYS A 280 -13.44 5.63 -11.92
N GLU A 281 -14.49 5.73 -12.74
CA GLU A 281 -14.39 6.45 -14.00
C GLU A 281 -14.11 7.94 -13.76
N PHE A 282 -13.36 8.54 -14.67
CA PHE A 282 -13.08 9.98 -14.63
C PHE A 282 -14.36 10.76 -14.93
N VAL A 283 -14.91 11.42 -13.91
CA VAL A 283 -16.01 12.39 -14.09
C VAL A 283 -15.40 13.78 -14.29
N ALA A 284 -15.42 14.27 -15.54
CA ALA A 284 -14.97 15.61 -15.86
C ALA A 284 -15.86 16.66 -15.17
N THR A 285 -15.27 17.48 -14.32
CA THR A 285 -15.98 18.61 -13.71
C THR A 285 -16.12 19.71 -14.76
N VAL A 286 -17.33 19.97 -15.23
CA VAL A 286 -17.59 21.09 -16.13
C VAL A 286 -17.35 22.39 -15.36
N SER A 287 -16.41 23.21 -15.83
CA SER A 287 -16.13 24.51 -15.24
C SER A 287 -17.37 25.40 -15.29
N LYS A 288 -17.85 25.84 -14.12
CA LYS A 288 -18.96 26.81 -14.04
C LYS A 288 -18.52 28.27 -14.32
N LYS A 289 -17.24 28.50 -14.57
CA LYS A 289 -16.78 29.83 -14.99
C LYS A 289 -17.18 30.06 -16.43
N LYS A 290 -18.19 30.93 -16.66
CA LYS A 290 -18.43 31.56 -17.95
C LYS A 290 -17.17 32.34 -18.33
N LEU A 291 -16.60 32.05 -19.49
CA LEU A 291 -15.43 32.71 -20.08
C LEU A 291 -15.81 34.06 -20.74
N TRP A 292 -16.72 34.84 -20.11
CA TRP A 292 -17.05 36.25 -20.51
C TRP A 292 -17.60 36.98 -19.30
#